data_855811505acd084ad72379393a05cda9
#
_entry.id   855811505acd084ad72379393a05cda9
#
_cell.length_a   1.000
_cell.length_b   1.000
_cell.length_c   1.000
_cell.angle_alpha   90.00
_cell.angle_beta   90.00
_cell.angle_gamma   90.00
#
_symmetry.space_group_name_H-M   'P 1'
#
loop_
_entity.id
_entity.type
_entity.pdbx_description
1 polymer ?
#
loop_
_entity_poly.entity_id
_entity_poly.type
_entity_poly.pdbx_seq_one_letter_code
_entity_poly.pdbx_strand_id
1 'polypeptide(L)'
;IQLASQFFIHMSTSMWIALLFAFPYVIYQLWTFVSPGLYAGEKRHARGAFLAGNIMFFIGIGVGYFLVFPLTLRFLAEYQVSEMVPNQISLDSYMSNFLTLNFIMGLVFELPLLCWLLSNMGLITRRFFKTYRRHAIVILLILAAFITPSSDPFTLSVVFVPLYALYELSAWVVNCLLYTSPSPRDAHESR
;
A
#
# COMPACT_ATOMS: atom_id res chain seq x y z
N ILE A 1 -20.30 -26.97 -11.06
CA ILE A 1 -20.33 -25.64 -11.74
C ILE A 1 -21.63 -24.98 -11.31
N GLN A 2 -21.53 -24.01 -10.38
CA GLN A 2 -22.70 -23.26 -9.97
C GLN A 2 -23.01 -22.21 -11.03
N LEU A 3 -24.20 -22.27 -11.65
CA LEU A 3 -24.63 -21.29 -12.66
C LEU A 3 -24.56 -19.82 -12.14
N ALA A 4 -24.79 -19.64 -10.84
CA ALA A 4 -24.71 -18.33 -10.20
C ALA A 4 -23.28 -17.80 -10.01
N SER A 5 -22.25 -18.67 -10.02
CA SER A 5 -20.87 -18.23 -9.73
C SER A 5 -20.31 -17.28 -10.78
N GLN A 6 -20.63 -17.50 -12.07
CA GLN A 6 -20.22 -16.58 -13.13
C GLN A 6 -20.83 -15.19 -12.97
N PHE A 7 -22.10 -15.11 -12.57
CA PHE A 7 -22.76 -13.85 -12.32
C PHE A 7 -22.11 -13.10 -11.13
N PHE A 8 -21.85 -13.80 -10.02
CA PHE A 8 -21.19 -13.18 -8.86
C PHE A 8 -19.77 -12.73 -9.15
N ILE A 9 -18.99 -13.50 -9.92
CA ILE A 9 -17.65 -13.11 -10.36
C ILE A 9 -17.73 -11.82 -11.19
N HIS A 10 -18.67 -11.73 -12.12
CA HIS A 10 -18.82 -10.55 -12.98
C HIS A 10 -19.22 -9.31 -12.18
N MET A 11 -20.16 -9.45 -11.25
CA MET A 11 -20.56 -8.38 -10.32
C MET A 11 -19.39 -7.91 -9.43
N SER A 12 -18.69 -8.87 -8.82
CA SER A 12 -17.54 -8.59 -7.96
C SER A 12 -16.41 -7.88 -8.73
N THR A 13 -16.07 -8.39 -9.90
CA THR A 13 -15.02 -7.80 -10.76
C THR A 13 -15.38 -6.37 -11.17
N SER A 14 -16.63 -6.12 -11.56
CA SER A 14 -17.11 -4.79 -11.93
C SER A 14 -17.02 -3.82 -10.76
N MET A 15 -17.36 -4.28 -9.55
CA MET A 15 -17.27 -3.47 -8.33
C MET A 15 -15.81 -3.11 -8.01
N TRP A 16 -14.89 -4.07 -8.07
CA TRP A 16 -13.47 -3.82 -7.83
C TRP A 16 -12.86 -2.86 -8.85
N ILE A 17 -13.17 -3.02 -10.13
CA ILE A 17 -12.71 -2.12 -11.20
C ILE A 17 -13.26 -0.71 -10.97
N ALA A 18 -14.55 -0.58 -10.64
CA ALA A 18 -15.13 0.71 -10.31
C ALA A 18 -14.43 1.38 -9.12
N LEU A 19 -14.09 0.60 -8.07
CA LEU A 19 -13.37 1.08 -6.90
C LEU A 19 -11.96 1.56 -7.24
N LEU A 20 -11.24 0.84 -8.11
CA LEU A 20 -9.92 1.25 -8.61
C LEU A 20 -9.97 2.59 -9.34
N PHE A 21 -10.96 2.80 -10.21
CA PHE A 21 -11.14 4.08 -10.91
C PHE A 21 -11.66 5.21 -10.02
N ALA A 22 -12.43 4.88 -8.98
CA ALA A 22 -12.90 5.85 -8.00
C ALA A 22 -11.81 6.30 -7.03
N PHE A 23 -10.74 5.52 -6.86
CA PHE A 23 -9.70 5.77 -5.88
C PHE A 23 -9.02 7.14 -6.03
N PRO A 24 -8.62 7.61 -7.22
CA PRO A 24 -8.09 8.96 -7.40
C PRO A 24 -9.02 10.06 -6.88
N TYR A 25 -10.33 9.88 -7.04
CA TYR A 25 -11.33 10.80 -6.51
C TYR A 25 -11.39 10.74 -4.97
N VAL A 26 -11.31 9.55 -4.39
CA VAL A 26 -11.27 9.38 -2.93
C VAL A 26 -10.05 10.08 -2.33
N ILE A 27 -8.88 9.90 -2.92
CA ILE A 27 -7.64 10.61 -2.51
C ILE A 27 -7.81 12.12 -2.64
N TYR A 28 -8.44 12.61 -3.70
CA TYR A 28 -8.74 14.04 -3.87
C TYR A 28 -9.62 14.57 -2.74
N GLN A 29 -10.67 13.85 -2.37
CA GLN A 29 -11.58 14.25 -1.29
C GLN A 29 -10.87 14.25 0.08
N LEU A 30 -10.06 13.23 0.36
CA LEU A 30 -9.22 13.19 1.56
C LEU A 30 -8.27 14.39 1.62
N TRP A 31 -7.64 14.75 0.50
CA TRP A 31 -6.79 15.93 0.41
C TRP A 31 -7.54 17.23 0.66
N THR A 32 -8.71 17.38 0.09
CA THR A 32 -9.55 18.56 0.29
C THR A 32 -9.94 18.71 1.77
N PHE A 33 -10.18 17.59 2.45
CA PHE A 33 -10.49 17.56 3.87
C PHE A 33 -9.29 17.92 4.76
N VAL A 34 -8.10 17.46 4.39
CA VAL A 34 -6.86 17.68 5.18
C VAL A 34 -6.23 19.04 4.89
N SER A 35 -6.40 19.58 3.69
CA SER A 35 -5.79 20.83 3.23
C SER A 35 -6.02 22.05 4.14
N PRO A 36 -7.20 22.27 4.77
CA PRO A 36 -7.38 23.39 5.69
C PRO A 36 -6.55 23.27 6.98
N GLY A 37 -6.12 22.06 7.37
CA GLY A 37 -5.24 21.84 8.51
C GLY A 37 -3.75 22.08 8.23
N LEU A 38 -3.34 22.32 6.99
CA LEU A 38 -1.96 22.61 6.62
C LEU A 38 -1.69 24.12 6.61
N TYR A 39 -0.47 24.51 7.00
CA TYR A 39 -0.02 25.92 6.98
C TYR A 39 -0.04 26.48 5.55
N ALA A 40 -0.30 27.79 5.43
CA ALA A 40 -0.52 28.46 4.13
C ALA A 40 0.64 28.32 3.12
N GLY A 41 1.89 28.11 3.59
CA GLY A 41 3.08 27.87 2.74
C GLY A 41 3.14 26.46 2.14
N GLU A 42 2.44 25.49 2.71
CA GLU A 42 2.52 24.07 2.33
C GLU A 42 1.49 23.68 1.26
N LYS A 43 0.51 24.53 0.99
CA LYS A 43 -0.56 24.27 -0.03
C LYS A 43 -0.01 24.02 -1.43
N ARG A 44 1.15 24.60 -1.77
CA ARG A 44 1.79 24.37 -3.08
C ARG A 44 2.36 22.94 -3.18
N HIS A 45 2.90 22.43 -2.09
CA HIS A 45 3.43 21.06 -2.02
C HIS A 45 2.30 20.01 -1.94
N ALA A 46 1.12 20.40 -1.47
CA ALA A 46 -0.05 19.55 -1.37
C ALA A 46 -0.52 18.98 -2.73
N ARG A 47 -0.44 19.77 -3.81
CA ARG A 47 -0.77 19.27 -5.17
C ARG A 47 0.22 18.22 -5.66
N GLY A 48 1.51 18.44 -5.39
CA GLY A 48 2.56 17.47 -5.72
C GLY A 48 2.38 16.16 -4.96
N ALA A 49 2.05 16.24 -3.68
CA ALA A 49 1.79 15.08 -2.85
C ALA A 49 0.54 14.29 -3.32
N PHE A 50 -0.54 14.98 -3.70
CA PHE A 50 -1.71 14.33 -4.31
C PHE A 50 -1.35 13.57 -5.60
N LEU A 51 -0.60 14.19 -6.49
CA LEU A 51 -0.17 13.53 -7.73
C LEU A 51 0.75 12.35 -7.43
N ALA A 52 1.69 12.51 -6.49
CA ALA A 52 2.58 11.44 -6.06
C ALA A 52 1.80 10.25 -5.46
N GLY A 53 0.77 10.50 -4.63
CA GLY A 53 -0.08 9.45 -4.11
C GLY A 53 -0.77 8.65 -5.21
N ASN A 54 -1.45 9.33 -6.12
CA ASN A 54 -2.10 8.63 -7.24
C ASN A 54 -1.11 7.78 -8.05
N ILE A 55 0.09 8.28 -8.31
CA ILE A 55 1.13 7.53 -9.01
C ILE A 55 1.58 6.31 -8.18
N MET A 56 1.79 6.49 -6.87
CA MET A 56 2.18 5.41 -5.97
C MET A 56 1.11 4.32 -5.89
N PHE A 57 -0.17 4.68 -5.87
CA PHE A 57 -1.27 3.73 -5.91
C PHE A 57 -1.22 2.83 -7.15
N PHE A 58 -1.08 3.43 -8.33
CA PHE A 58 -0.98 2.65 -9.58
C PHE A 58 0.31 1.82 -9.66
N ILE A 59 1.42 2.32 -9.11
CA ILE A 59 2.65 1.52 -8.97
C ILE A 59 2.40 0.33 -8.06
N GLY A 60 1.67 0.52 -6.95
CA GLY A 60 1.29 -0.56 -6.03
C GLY A 60 0.47 -1.66 -6.71
N ILE A 61 -0.54 -1.27 -7.51
CA ILE A 61 -1.29 -2.21 -8.33
C ILE A 61 -0.37 -2.95 -9.31
N GLY A 62 0.54 -2.23 -9.98
CA GLY A 62 1.52 -2.81 -10.89
C GLY A 62 2.43 -3.83 -10.19
N VAL A 63 2.94 -3.53 -9.00
CA VAL A 63 3.75 -4.47 -8.20
C VAL A 63 2.91 -5.69 -7.79
N GLY A 64 1.67 -5.49 -7.38
CA GLY A 64 0.73 -6.58 -7.11
C GLY A 64 0.53 -7.49 -8.31
N TYR A 65 0.26 -6.90 -9.46
CA TYR A 65 -0.04 -7.60 -10.70
C TYR A 65 1.16 -8.34 -11.31
N PHE A 66 2.31 -7.67 -11.43
CA PHE A 66 3.47 -8.22 -12.15
C PHE A 66 4.42 -9.03 -11.28
N LEU A 67 4.48 -8.76 -9.99
CA LEU A 67 5.43 -9.38 -9.08
C LEU A 67 4.74 -10.32 -8.09
N VAL A 68 3.87 -9.79 -7.25
CA VAL A 68 3.34 -10.54 -6.10
C VAL A 68 2.41 -11.66 -6.55
N PHE A 69 1.43 -11.34 -7.37
CA PHE A 69 0.42 -12.30 -7.80
C PHE A 69 0.99 -13.47 -8.62
N PRO A 70 1.84 -13.26 -9.66
CA PRO A 70 2.42 -14.36 -10.43
C PRO A 70 3.33 -15.28 -9.59
N LEU A 71 4.10 -14.70 -8.67
CA LEU A 71 4.97 -15.49 -7.80
C LEU A 71 4.15 -16.35 -6.83
N THR A 72 3.10 -15.78 -6.26
CA THR A 72 2.19 -16.49 -5.36
C THR A 72 1.47 -17.62 -6.10
N LEU A 73 0.98 -17.36 -7.32
CA LEU A 73 0.31 -18.38 -8.13
C LEU A 73 1.23 -19.52 -8.54
N ARG A 74 2.44 -19.21 -8.99
CA ARG A 74 3.41 -20.24 -9.37
C ARG A 74 3.70 -21.16 -8.22
N PHE A 75 3.98 -20.59 -7.06
CA PHE A 75 4.22 -21.37 -5.84
C PHE A 75 3.02 -22.26 -5.49
N LEU A 76 1.81 -21.71 -5.51
CA LEU A 76 0.58 -22.46 -5.18
C LEU A 76 0.28 -23.56 -6.20
N ALA A 77 0.58 -23.33 -7.48
CA ALA A 77 0.35 -24.30 -8.56
C ALA A 77 1.40 -25.43 -8.55
N GLU A 78 2.66 -25.11 -8.21
CA GLU A 78 3.75 -26.07 -8.12
C GLU A 78 3.73 -26.89 -6.83
N TYR A 79 3.11 -26.35 -5.76
CA TYR A 79 3.03 -27.05 -4.48
C TYR A 79 1.96 -28.12 -4.52
N GLN A 80 2.36 -29.35 -4.78
CA GLN A 80 1.53 -30.55 -4.74
C GLN A 80 1.99 -31.46 -3.60
N VAL A 81 1.05 -31.80 -2.71
CA VAL A 81 1.32 -32.74 -1.61
C VAL A 81 1.38 -34.20 -2.10
N SER A 82 0.67 -34.51 -3.20
CA SER A 82 0.60 -35.84 -3.80
C SER A 82 0.16 -35.72 -5.25
N GLU A 83 0.73 -36.55 -6.11
CA GLU A 83 0.33 -36.68 -7.53
C GLU A 83 -1.12 -37.19 -7.71
N MET A 84 -1.70 -37.82 -6.67
CA MET A 84 -3.07 -38.32 -6.70
C MET A 84 -4.16 -37.25 -6.50
N VAL A 85 -3.78 -36.05 -5.99
CA VAL A 85 -4.73 -34.97 -5.72
C VAL A 85 -4.44 -33.80 -6.65
N PRO A 86 -5.13 -33.65 -7.78
CA PRO A 86 -4.95 -32.54 -8.69
C PRO A 86 -5.40 -31.23 -8.00
N ASN A 87 -4.53 -30.23 -8.04
CA ASN A 87 -4.82 -28.92 -7.52
C ASN A 87 -5.77 -28.17 -8.46
N GLN A 88 -7.08 -28.15 -8.16
CA GLN A 88 -8.09 -27.46 -8.94
C GLN A 88 -8.34 -26.07 -8.39
N ILE A 89 -7.76 -25.07 -9.04
CA ILE A 89 -8.00 -23.66 -8.70
C ILE A 89 -9.35 -23.25 -9.30
N SER A 90 -10.33 -22.91 -8.48
CA SER A 90 -11.60 -22.37 -8.96
C SER A 90 -11.42 -20.96 -9.51
N LEU A 91 -12.13 -20.61 -10.58
CA LEU A 91 -12.10 -19.27 -11.17
C LEU A 91 -12.51 -18.18 -10.17
N ASP A 92 -13.46 -18.49 -9.29
CA ASP A 92 -13.93 -17.58 -8.25
C ASP A 92 -12.82 -17.25 -7.24
N SER A 93 -12.13 -18.26 -6.72
CA SER A 93 -10.99 -18.05 -5.81
C SER A 93 -9.86 -17.30 -6.48
N TYR A 94 -9.58 -17.62 -7.74
CA TYR A 94 -8.55 -16.92 -8.52
C TYR A 94 -8.86 -15.43 -8.65
N MET A 95 -10.05 -15.08 -9.12
CA MET A 95 -10.46 -13.69 -9.36
C MET A 95 -10.58 -12.91 -8.06
N SER A 96 -11.13 -13.50 -7.01
CA SER A 96 -11.25 -12.87 -5.69
C SER A 96 -9.89 -12.53 -5.10
N ASN A 97 -8.96 -13.50 -5.09
CA ASN A 97 -7.60 -13.27 -4.57
C ASN A 97 -6.84 -12.28 -5.42
N PHE A 98 -6.95 -12.35 -6.75
CA PHE A 98 -6.32 -11.42 -7.68
C PHE A 98 -6.74 -9.97 -7.41
N LEU A 99 -8.05 -9.72 -7.37
CA LEU A 99 -8.59 -8.37 -7.20
C LEU A 99 -8.28 -7.81 -5.81
N THR A 100 -8.48 -8.62 -4.77
CA THR A 100 -8.21 -8.21 -3.38
C THR A 100 -6.75 -7.89 -3.17
N LEU A 101 -5.82 -8.75 -3.62
CA LEU A 101 -4.39 -8.57 -3.46
C LEU A 101 -3.91 -7.30 -4.17
N ASN A 102 -4.33 -7.09 -5.42
CA ASN A 102 -3.93 -5.90 -6.19
C ASN A 102 -4.46 -4.61 -5.57
N PHE A 103 -5.72 -4.60 -5.10
CA PHE A 103 -6.29 -3.43 -4.44
C PHE A 103 -5.58 -3.10 -3.13
N ILE A 104 -5.34 -4.11 -2.28
CA ILE A 104 -4.64 -3.90 -1.01
C ILE A 104 -3.21 -3.44 -1.26
N MET A 105 -2.50 -3.99 -2.25
CA MET A 105 -1.17 -3.52 -2.63
C MET A 105 -1.20 -2.05 -3.05
N GLY A 106 -2.19 -1.64 -3.84
CA GLY A 106 -2.39 -0.22 -4.17
C GLY A 106 -2.56 0.65 -2.91
N LEU A 107 -3.41 0.25 -1.97
CA LEU A 107 -3.63 0.98 -0.71
C LEU A 107 -2.36 1.07 0.15
N VAL A 108 -1.61 -0.01 0.23
CA VAL A 108 -0.37 -0.04 1.04
C VAL A 108 0.71 0.87 0.44
N PHE A 109 0.72 1.05 -0.86
CA PHE A 109 1.63 1.98 -1.53
C PHE A 109 1.32 3.46 -1.22
N GLU A 110 0.18 3.78 -0.60
CA GLU A 110 -0.12 5.09 -0.03
C GLU A 110 0.59 5.37 1.32
N LEU A 111 1.18 4.36 1.96
CA LEU A 111 1.88 4.54 3.25
C LEU A 111 2.95 5.65 3.23
N PRO A 112 3.81 5.80 2.21
CA PRO A 112 4.78 6.89 2.16
C PRO A 112 4.12 8.26 2.16
N LEU A 113 3.00 8.42 1.46
CA LEU A 113 2.23 9.66 1.42
C LEU A 113 1.57 9.96 2.77
N LEU A 114 0.98 8.95 3.42
CA LEU A 114 0.42 9.09 4.76
C LEU A 114 1.49 9.47 5.77
N CYS A 115 2.66 8.85 5.72
CA CYS A 115 3.78 9.18 6.60
C CYS A 115 4.30 10.60 6.36
N TRP A 116 4.36 11.03 5.10
CA TRP A 116 4.69 12.40 4.73
C TRP A 116 3.70 13.41 5.32
N LEU A 117 2.40 13.13 5.18
CA LEU A 117 1.34 13.98 5.72
C LEU A 117 1.42 14.10 7.25
N LEU A 118 1.54 12.97 7.95
CA LEU A 118 1.66 12.92 9.41
C LEU A 118 2.94 13.61 9.91
N SER A 119 4.01 13.57 9.13
CA SER A 119 5.25 14.28 9.43
C SER A 119 5.09 15.79 9.32
N ASN A 120 4.38 16.28 8.30
CA ASN A 120 4.06 17.72 8.17
C ASN A 120 3.18 18.23 9.32
N MET A 121 2.28 17.38 9.81
CA MET A 121 1.49 17.71 11.01
C MET A 121 2.28 17.60 12.32
N GLY A 122 3.57 17.23 12.28
CA GLY A 122 4.43 17.07 13.45
C GLY A 122 4.17 15.83 14.29
N LEU A 123 3.28 14.92 13.83
CA LEU A 123 2.90 13.70 14.56
C LEU A 123 3.96 12.60 14.47
N ILE A 124 4.69 12.53 13.34
CA ILE A 124 5.73 11.53 13.10
C ILE A 124 7.06 12.22 12.84
N THR A 125 8.10 11.76 13.54
CA THR A 125 9.47 12.26 13.42
C THR A 125 10.42 11.15 12.97
N ARG A 126 11.61 11.52 12.47
CA ARG A 126 12.69 10.56 12.15
C ARG A 126 12.99 9.58 13.30
N ARG A 127 12.98 10.09 14.55
CA ARG A 127 13.25 9.29 15.75
C ARG A 127 12.22 8.18 15.91
N PHE A 128 10.95 8.43 15.55
CA PHE A 128 9.87 7.45 15.57
C PHE A 128 10.20 6.23 14.71
N PHE A 129 10.56 6.41 13.43
CA PHE A 129 10.92 5.29 12.54
C PHE A 129 12.12 4.48 13.08
N LYS A 130 13.12 5.16 13.63
CA LYS A 130 14.31 4.50 14.15
C LYS A 130 14.01 3.69 15.42
N THR A 131 13.21 4.25 16.32
CA THR A 131 12.84 3.60 17.59
C THR A 131 11.89 2.42 17.39
N TYR A 132 10.89 2.58 16.51
CA TYR A 132 9.85 1.58 16.31
C TYR A 132 10.11 0.62 15.14
N ARG A 133 11.32 0.60 14.56
CA ARG A 133 11.68 -0.27 13.43
C ARG A 133 11.39 -1.75 13.70
N ARG A 134 11.71 -2.24 14.88
CA ARG A 134 11.45 -3.64 15.27
C ARG A 134 9.96 -3.96 15.33
N HIS A 135 9.16 -3.06 15.85
CA HIS A 135 7.71 -3.23 15.93
C HIS A 135 7.08 -3.12 14.53
N ALA A 136 7.59 -2.22 13.68
CA ALA A 136 7.14 -2.09 12.31
C ALA A 136 7.33 -3.40 11.51
N ILE A 137 8.48 -4.08 11.65
CA ILE A 137 8.70 -5.37 11.00
C ILE A 137 7.64 -6.39 11.40
N VAL A 138 7.32 -6.50 12.70
CA VAL A 138 6.28 -7.43 13.18
C VAL A 138 4.90 -7.07 12.65
N ILE A 139 4.55 -5.78 12.67
CA ILE A 139 3.27 -5.30 12.14
C ILE A 139 3.16 -5.56 10.63
N LEU A 140 4.23 -5.32 9.87
CA LEU A 140 4.26 -5.58 8.43
C LEU A 140 4.18 -7.08 8.10
N LEU A 141 4.77 -7.95 8.93
CA LEU A 141 4.62 -9.40 8.80
C LEU A 141 3.18 -9.85 9.06
N ILE A 142 2.54 -9.31 10.10
CA ILE A 142 1.14 -9.57 10.39
C ILE A 142 0.27 -9.07 9.22
N LEU A 143 0.52 -7.87 8.73
CA LEU A 143 -0.20 -7.31 7.59
C LEU A 143 -0.01 -8.18 6.33
N ALA A 144 1.22 -8.62 6.04
CA ALA A 144 1.49 -9.54 4.94
C ALA A 144 0.70 -10.85 5.07
N ALA A 145 0.61 -11.41 6.29
CA ALA A 145 -0.16 -12.62 6.56
C ALA A 145 -1.68 -12.44 6.34
N PHE A 146 -2.21 -11.24 6.57
CA PHE A 146 -3.62 -10.92 6.26
C PHE A 146 -3.87 -10.73 4.76
N ILE A 147 -2.88 -10.21 4.03
CA ILE A 147 -2.99 -9.96 2.59
C ILE A 147 -2.90 -11.27 1.80
N THR A 148 -2.03 -12.18 2.23
CA THR A 148 -1.79 -13.44 1.52
C THR A 148 -2.92 -14.43 1.74
N PRO A 149 -3.45 -15.07 0.68
CA PRO A 149 -4.48 -16.09 0.79
C PRO A 149 -3.96 -17.40 1.40
N SER A 150 -2.66 -17.61 1.33
CA SER A 150 -1.95 -18.77 1.88
C SER A 150 -0.98 -18.29 2.96
N SER A 151 -1.00 -18.95 4.11
CA SER A 151 -0.11 -18.62 5.24
C SER A 151 1.27 -19.28 5.13
N ASP A 152 1.72 -19.59 3.90
CA ASP A 152 3.01 -20.21 3.67
C ASP A 152 4.15 -19.19 3.75
N PRO A 153 5.35 -19.57 4.24
CA PRO A 153 6.46 -18.64 4.43
C PRO A 153 6.98 -18.00 3.15
N PHE A 154 6.80 -18.66 2.00
CA PHE A 154 7.26 -18.14 0.72
C PHE A 154 6.39 -16.97 0.25
N THR A 155 5.06 -17.16 0.14
CA THR A 155 4.13 -16.09 -0.28
C THR A 155 4.13 -14.93 0.70
N LEU A 156 4.24 -15.21 1.99
CA LEU A 156 4.39 -14.20 3.03
C LEU A 156 5.64 -13.36 2.81
N SER A 157 6.78 -13.98 2.48
CA SER A 157 8.03 -13.27 2.18
C SER A 157 7.92 -12.41 0.92
N VAL A 158 7.27 -12.91 -0.13
CA VAL A 158 7.05 -12.18 -1.40
C VAL A 158 6.25 -10.90 -1.18
N VAL A 159 5.24 -10.92 -0.31
CA VAL A 159 4.45 -9.74 0.04
C VAL A 159 5.21 -8.85 1.02
N PHE A 160 5.90 -9.42 2.00
CA PHE A 160 6.62 -8.67 3.02
C PHE A 160 7.74 -7.78 2.45
N VAL A 161 8.48 -8.25 1.44
CA VAL A 161 9.61 -7.49 0.85
C VAL A 161 9.17 -6.12 0.31
N PRO A 162 8.16 -6.00 -0.56
CA PRO A 162 7.69 -4.68 -1.01
C PRO A 162 7.11 -3.83 0.13
N LEU A 163 6.43 -4.43 1.10
CA LEU A 163 5.93 -3.73 2.28
C LEU A 163 7.05 -3.11 3.10
N TYR A 164 8.11 -3.86 3.34
CA TYR A 164 9.27 -3.38 4.07
C TYR A 164 10.04 -2.29 3.29
N ALA A 165 10.16 -2.45 1.97
CA ALA A 165 10.74 -1.43 1.10
C ALA A 165 9.96 -0.11 1.18
N LEU A 166 8.63 -0.15 1.22
CA LEU A 166 7.79 1.03 1.40
C LEU A 166 7.97 1.68 2.78
N TYR A 167 8.14 0.89 3.83
CA TYR A 167 8.44 1.41 5.16
C TYR A 167 9.77 2.19 5.16
N GLU A 168 10.82 1.64 4.58
CA GLU A 168 12.13 2.32 4.46
C GLU A 168 12.02 3.58 3.59
N LEU A 169 11.26 3.51 2.49
CA LEU A 169 10.98 4.66 1.64
C LEU A 169 10.25 5.76 2.42
N SER A 170 9.26 5.40 3.24
CA SER A 170 8.53 6.33 4.10
C SER A 170 9.46 7.03 5.10
N ALA A 171 10.36 6.26 5.71
CA ALA A 171 11.37 6.79 6.62
C ALA A 171 12.33 7.76 5.91
N TRP A 172 12.69 7.47 4.67
CA TRP A 172 13.56 8.33 3.86
C TRP A 172 12.84 9.64 3.46
N VAL A 173 11.59 9.56 3.02
CA VAL A 173 10.76 10.72 2.67
C VAL A 173 10.60 11.67 3.86
N VAL A 174 10.31 11.14 5.05
CA VAL A 174 10.21 11.94 6.29
C VAL A 174 11.54 12.60 6.66
N ASN A 175 12.67 11.90 6.42
CA ASN A 175 14.00 12.48 6.65
C ASN A 175 14.29 13.67 5.71
N CYS A 176 13.91 13.58 4.45
CA CYS A 176 14.14 14.62 3.45
C CYS A 176 13.40 15.92 3.82
N LEU A 177 12.19 15.81 4.35
CA LEU A 177 11.36 16.95 4.78
C LEU A 177 11.98 17.75 5.95
N LEU A 178 12.54 17.06 6.93
CA LEU A 178 13.13 17.71 8.10
C LEU A 178 14.38 18.55 7.77
N TYR A 179 15.03 18.28 6.63
CA TYR A 179 16.16 19.09 6.13
C TYR A 179 15.71 20.35 5.37
N THR A 180 14.49 20.38 4.86
CA THR A 180 13.95 21.53 4.10
C THR A 180 13.11 22.49 4.95
N SER A 181 12.77 22.12 6.19
CA SER A 181 12.07 22.98 7.12
C SER A 181 13.09 23.80 7.94
N PRO A 182 13.11 25.14 7.85
CA PRO A 182 13.99 25.95 8.68
C PRO A 182 13.69 25.70 10.16
N SER A 183 14.74 25.45 10.93
CA SER A 183 14.64 25.25 12.38
C SER A 183 13.97 26.46 13.02
N PRO A 184 13.06 26.29 14.01
CA PRO A 184 12.51 27.40 14.79
C PRO A 184 13.57 28.26 15.50
N ARG A 185 14.82 27.78 15.58
CA ARG A 185 15.96 28.55 16.18
C ARG A 185 16.47 29.63 15.24
N ASP A 186 16.35 29.45 13.90
CA ASP A 186 16.85 30.46 12.94
C ASP A 186 15.90 31.67 12.81
N ALA A 187 14.65 31.54 13.26
CA ALA A 187 13.67 32.63 13.28
C ALA A 187 13.90 33.64 14.41
N HIS A 188 14.72 33.31 15.43
CA HIS A 188 15.03 34.22 16.55
C HIS A 188 16.32 35.03 16.37
N GLU A 189 17.14 34.68 15.35
CA GLU A 189 18.45 35.35 15.16
C GLU A 189 18.39 36.49 14.12
N SER A 190 17.21 36.73 13.51
CA SER A 190 16.99 37.82 12.56
C SER A 190 16.13 38.98 13.09
N ARG A 191 16.17 39.23 14.39
CA ARG A 191 15.59 40.44 15.01
C ARG A 191 16.61 41.24 15.76
#